data_d1f0991f89795d040ad4104554349354
#
_entry.id   d1f0991f89795d040ad4104554349354
#
_cell.length_a   1.000
_cell.length_b   1.000
_cell.length_c   1.000
_cell.angle_alpha   90.00
_cell.angle_beta   90.00
_cell.angle_gamma   90.00
#
_symmetry.space_group_name_H-M   'P 1'
#
loop_
_entity.id
_entity.type
_entity.pdbx_description
1 polymer ?
#
loop_
_entity_poly.entity_id
_entity_poly.type
_entity_poly.pdbx_seq_one_letter_code
_entity_poly.pdbx_strand_id
1 'polypeptide(L)'
;MFDPIQLLNDFPILSTKPHGKSLVYLDSAATSQKPHQVIDAITRYYEEHNANVHRGVHALSDISTADWEESRQEVASFFGAKPSELIVTRNTTEAINGIVSGWAAHAMQPGDVIVTTILEHHSNFVPWQQLAERQQLELKIVPVDEQGRLQMDQLLEWAQDPRCKLLALSHVSNALGTQVPLEKIVPEIRTQNPELKIAVDGAQSAPHIPVNFSQLNIDFYAFSGHKMLAPMGVGGLLVRDQLLQEHQMQPWLFGGGMIDQVSLEKTTFIADAAERFTAGTPDVASLVGLAAACRYLRVLGMKDVAAHDQMLVRHALDVLQSVPEVTLIGPTETDDSGKIDRVGSVAFLYQGVHAHDVAQVLDSQGVAVRSGHHCTMPLHAAHDWQATIRASFHVYSTKTDVDTLVAALQHVKQVFGTKQRQ
;
A
#
# COMPACT_ATOMS: atom_id res chain seq x y z
N MET A 1 13.94 -19.76 0.11
CA MET A 1 14.36 -18.33 0.04
C MET A 1 14.93 -18.11 -1.35
N PHE A 2 14.51 -17.07 -2.06
CA PHE A 2 15.02 -16.70 -3.39
C PHE A 2 16.38 -15.98 -3.27
N ASP A 3 17.12 -15.91 -4.39
CA ASP A 3 18.38 -15.14 -4.48
C ASP A 3 18.08 -13.79 -5.14
N PRO A 4 18.16 -12.67 -4.41
CA PRO A 4 17.85 -11.34 -4.94
C PRO A 4 18.82 -10.91 -6.06
N ILE A 5 20.06 -11.43 -6.09
CA ILE A 5 21.03 -11.11 -7.16
C ILE A 5 20.58 -11.73 -8.49
N GLN A 6 20.03 -12.94 -8.48
CA GLN A 6 19.48 -13.56 -9.68
C GLN A 6 18.24 -12.83 -10.18
N LEU A 7 17.40 -12.31 -9.24
CA LEU A 7 16.21 -11.54 -9.59
C LEU A 7 16.51 -10.20 -10.28
N LEU A 8 17.70 -9.61 -10.09
CA LEU A 8 18.04 -8.34 -10.76
C LEU A 8 17.89 -8.41 -12.29
N ASN A 9 18.10 -9.59 -12.88
CA ASN A 9 17.95 -9.79 -14.32
C ASN A 9 16.50 -9.68 -14.78
N ASP A 10 15.53 -9.89 -13.90
CA ASP A 10 14.10 -9.73 -14.21
C ASP A 10 13.70 -8.25 -14.30
N PHE A 11 14.47 -7.32 -13.73
CA PHE A 11 14.13 -5.90 -13.61
C PHE A 11 15.01 -5.02 -14.50
N PRO A 12 14.63 -4.80 -15.78
CA PRO A 12 15.50 -4.16 -16.78
C PRO A 12 15.96 -2.75 -16.39
N ILE A 13 15.13 -2.00 -15.68
CA ILE A 13 15.44 -0.63 -15.25
C ILE A 13 16.62 -0.56 -14.27
N LEU A 14 16.85 -1.62 -13.47
CA LEU A 14 17.93 -1.65 -12.50
C LEU A 14 19.32 -1.73 -13.13
N SER A 15 19.39 -2.04 -14.43
CA SER A 15 20.65 -1.99 -15.21
C SER A 15 21.02 -0.57 -15.66
N THR A 16 20.15 0.41 -15.47
CA THR A 16 20.40 1.81 -15.88
C THR A 16 21.45 2.48 -15.00
N LYS A 17 22.07 3.53 -15.53
CA LYS A 17 23.14 4.27 -14.85
C LYS A 17 22.83 5.77 -14.80
N PRO A 18 21.89 6.21 -13.95
CA PRO A 18 21.66 7.64 -13.74
C PRO A 18 22.98 8.28 -13.25
N HIS A 19 23.27 9.48 -13.74
CA HIS A 19 24.54 10.18 -13.46
C HIS A 19 25.82 9.37 -13.78
N GLY A 20 25.72 8.36 -14.66
CA GLY A 20 26.85 7.48 -15.01
C GLY A 20 27.22 6.44 -13.94
N LYS A 21 26.43 6.32 -12.86
CA LYS A 21 26.60 5.38 -11.74
C LYS A 21 25.55 4.28 -11.77
N SER A 22 25.86 3.11 -11.23
CA SER A 22 24.89 2.03 -11.07
C SER A 22 23.74 2.50 -10.18
N LEU A 23 22.51 2.21 -10.60
CA LEU A 23 21.31 2.57 -9.84
C LEU A 23 21.17 1.69 -8.60
N VAL A 24 21.11 2.30 -7.43
CA VAL A 24 20.68 1.72 -6.16
C VAL A 24 19.29 2.27 -5.85
N TYR A 25 18.25 1.48 -6.10
CA TYR A 25 16.86 1.94 -6.00
C TYR A 25 16.25 1.59 -4.63
N LEU A 26 16.19 2.56 -3.74
CA LEU A 26 15.68 2.46 -2.37
C LEU A 26 14.44 3.36 -2.13
N ASP A 27 13.58 3.53 -3.16
CA ASP A 27 12.30 4.26 -3.05
C ASP A 27 11.08 3.39 -3.41
N SER A 28 11.14 2.09 -3.10
CA SER A 28 10.11 1.11 -3.44
C SER A 28 8.76 1.37 -2.76
N ALA A 29 8.74 1.99 -1.57
CA ALA A 29 7.50 2.38 -0.89
C ALA A 29 6.75 3.51 -1.61
N ALA A 30 7.40 4.25 -2.53
CA ALA A 30 6.73 5.20 -3.42
C ALA A 30 6.16 4.48 -4.65
N THR A 31 6.98 3.67 -5.33
CA THR A 31 6.59 2.76 -6.42
C THR A 31 7.66 1.69 -6.60
N SER A 32 7.27 0.44 -6.79
CA SER A 32 8.22 -0.63 -7.08
C SER A 32 8.62 -0.64 -8.56
N GLN A 33 9.73 -1.30 -8.91
CA GLN A 33 10.12 -1.58 -10.29
C GLN A 33 9.33 -2.78 -10.84
N LYS A 34 9.30 -2.96 -12.16
CA LYS A 34 8.49 -3.98 -12.83
C LYS A 34 9.39 -5.03 -13.45
N PRO A 35 9.12 -6.34 -13.18
CA PRO A 35 9.86 -7.41 -13.83
C PRO A 35 9.38 -7.61 -15.27
N HIS A 36 10.23 -8.23 -16.10
CA HIS A 36 9.90 -8.57 -17.49
C HIS A 36 8.57 -9.31 -17.62
N GLN A 37 8.28 -10.24 -16.71
CA GLN A 37 7.05 -11.03 -16.70
C GLN A 37 5.78 -10.16 -16.67
N VAL A 38 5.85 -9.01 -16.01
CA VAL A 38 4.74 -8.04 -15.96
C VAL A 38 4.71 -7.17 -17.22
N ILE A 39 5.87 -6.71 -17.68
CA ILE A 39 5.99 -5.89 -18.90
C ILE A 39 5.50 -6.68 -20.12
N ASP A 40 5.96 -7.92 -20.25
CA ASP A 40 5.63 -8.82 -21.38
C ASP A 40 4.14 -9.20 -21.36
N ALA A 41 3.55 -9.41 -20.19
CA ALA A 41 2.12 -9.71 -20.08
C ALA A 41 1.25 -8.56 -20.62
N ILE A 42 1.60 -7.31 -20.31
CA ILE A 42 0.89 -6.12 -20.81
C ILE A 42 1.12 -5.97 -22.31
N THR A 43 2.36 -6.13 -22.77
CA THR A 43 2.72 -6.03 -24.18
C THR A 43 1.94 -7.06 -24.99
N ARG A 44 1.96 -8.32 -24.56
CA ARG A 44 1.23 -9.41 -25.21
C ARG A 44 -0.28 -9.14 -25.26
N TYR A 45 -0.88 -8.63 -24.20
CA TYR A 45 -2.30 -8.27 -24.21
C TYR A 45 -2.62 -7.29 -25.35
N TYR A 46 -1.84 -6.23 -25.51
CA TYR A 46 -2.06 -5.24 -26.57
C TYR A 46 -1.76 -5.77 -27.97
N GLU A 47 -0.78 -6.64 -28.12
CA GLU A 47 -0.39 -7.21 -29.42
C GLU A 47 -1.34 -8.32 -29.91
N GLU A 48 -1.92 -9.11 -28.99
CA GLU A 48 -2.63 -10.34 -29.35
C GLU A 48 -4.12 -10.38 -28.94
N HIS A 49 -4.51 -9.69 -27.81
CA HIS A 49 -5.81 -9.91 -27.15
C HIS A 49 -6.69 -8.66 -27.06
N ASN A 50 -6.18 -7.48 -27.41
CA ASN A 50 -6.85 -6.21 -27.14
C ASN A 50 -8.22 -6.07 -27.82
N ALA A 51 -9.28 -6.11 -27.01
CA ALA A 51 -10.66 -5.85 -27.42
C ALA A 51 -11.47 -5.32 -26.23
N ASN A 52 -12.67 -4.78 -26.50
CA ASN A 52 -13.61 -4.46 -25.42
C ASN A 52 -14.19 -5.75 -24.83
N VAL A 53 -14.38 -5.77 -23.52
CA VAL A 53 -14.85 -6.92 -22.74
C VAL A 53 -16.40 -7.02 -22.70
N HIS A 54 -16.93 -8.22 -22.42
CA HIS A 54 -18.31 -8.59 -22.09
C HIS A 54 -19.34 -8.49 -23.25
N ARG A 55 -19.33 -7.47 -24.11
CA ARG A 55 -20.42 -7.18 -25.06
C ARG A 55 -20.08 -7.40 -26.52
N GLY A 56 -18.87 -7.75 -26.84
CA GLY A 56 -18.46 -8.07 -28.22
C GLY A 56 -18.94 -9.47 -28.63
N VAL A 57 -19.32 -9.61 -29.89
CA VAL A 57 -19.76 -10.91 -30.48
C VAL A 57 -18.69 -11.47 -31.41
N HIS A 58 -17.44 -11.29 -31.09
CA HIS A 58 -16.30 -11.75 -31.88
C HIS A 58 -15.19 -12.33 -30.98
N ALA A 59 -14.36 -13.22 -31.53
CA ALA A 59 -13.36 -13.98 -30.79
C ALA A 59 -12.40 -13.15 -29.94
N LEU A 60 -11.95 -11.98 -30.42
CA LEU A 60 -11.07 -11.12 -29.60
C LEU A 60 -11.76 -10.59 -28.33
N SER A 61 -13.07 -10.30 -28.41
CA SER A 61 -13.83 -9.87 -27.22
C SER A 61 -13.97 -11.02 -26.21
N ASP A 62 -14.16 -12.25 -26.68
CA ASP A 62 -14.23 -13.43 -25.81
C ASP A 62 -12.88 -13.66 -25.12
N ILE A 63 -11.77 -13.55 -25.85
CA ILE A 63 -10.40 -13.67 -25.31
C ILE A 63 -10.14 -12.58 -24.27
N SER A 64 -10.43 -11.32 -24.59
CA SER A 64 -10.21 -10.19 -23.66
C SER A 64 -11.10 -10.29 -22.41
N THR A 65 -12.33 -10.83 -22.54
CA THR A 65 -13.20 -11.10 -21.39
C THR A 65 -12.64 -12.20 -20.50
N ALA A 66 -12.12 -13.27 -21.10
CA ALA A 66 -11.46 -14.34 -20.34
C ALA A 66 -10.21 -13.81 -19.59
N ASP A 67 -9.38 -12.99 -20.25
CA ASP A 67 -8.22 -12.36 -19.61
C ASP A 67 -8.63 -11.48 -18.40
N TRP A 68 -9.74 -10.74 -18.51
CA TRP A 68 -10.29 -9.94 -17.42
C TRP A 68 -10.72 -10.81 -16.23
N GLU A 69 -11.51 -11.85 -16.49
CA GLU A 69 -12.04 -12.75 -15.46
C GLU A 69 -10.93 -13.56 -14.78
N GLU A 70 -10.01 -14.14 -15.55
CA GLU A 70 -8.85 -14.87 -15.03
C GLU A 70 -7.95 -13.97 -14.19
N SER A 71 -7.73 -12.73 -14.63
CA SER A 71 -6.92 -11.77 -13.88
C SER A 71 -7.58 -11.37 -12.56
N ARG A 72 -8.90 -11.14 -12.55
CA ARG A 72 -9.66 -10.89 -11.30
C ARG A 72 -9.53 -12.07 -10.34
N GLN A 73 -9.70 -13.29 -10.85
CA GLN A 73 -9.57 -14.51 -10.03
C GLN A 73 -8.16 -14.65 -9.45
N GLU A 74 -7.12 -14.41 -10.27
CA GLU A 74 -5.72 -14.48 -9.83
C GLU A 74 -5.44 -13.47 -8.72
N VAL A 75 -5.83 -12.20 -8.90
CA VAL A 75 -5.63 -11.14 -7.91
C VAL A 75 -6.40 -11.43 -6.62
N ALA A 76 -7.67 -11.80 -6.70
CA ALA A 76 -8.47 -12.13 -5.51
C ALA A 76 -7.86 -13.32 -4.75
N SER A 77 -7.47 -14.38 -5.46
CA SER A 77 -6.88 -15.56 -4.84
C SER A 77 -5.51 -15.29 -4.19
N PHE A 78 -4.74 -14.32 -4.71
CA PHE A 78 -3.48 -13.89 -4.09
C PHE A 78 -3.68 -13.40 -2.65
N PHE A 79 -4.80 -12.73 -2.39
CA PHE A 79 -5.18 -12.23 -1.08
C PHE A 79 -6.09 -13.19 -0.28
N GLY A 80 -6.33 -14.40 -0.77
CA GLY A 80 -7.26 -15.35 -0.12
C GLY A 80 -8.71 -14.86 -0.08
N ALA A 81 -9.10 -14.04 -1.07
CA ALA A 81 -10.46 -13.54 -1.28
C ALA A 81 -11.16 -14.24 -2.44
N LYS A 82 -12.48 -14.09 -2.53
CA LYS A 82 -13.26 -14.53 -3.70
C LYS A 82 -13.19 -13.47 -4.80
N PRO A 83 -13.30 -13.83 -6.09
CA PRO A 83 -13.41 -12.86 -7.18
C PRO A 83 -14.57 -11.86 -7.00
N SER A 84 -15.68 -12.29 -6.41
CA SER A 84 -16.85 -11.44 -6.09
C SER A 84 -16.57 -10.40 -4.99
N GLU A 85 -15.48 -10.53 -4.24
CA GLU A 85 -15.05 -9.60 -3.20
C GLU A 85 -14.06 -8.55 -3.70
N LEU A 86 -13.53 -8.70 -4.94
CA LEU A 86 -12.56 -7.78 -5.53
C LEU A 86 -13.23 -6.75 -6.45
N ILE A 87 -13.19 -5.50 -6.04
CA ILE A 87 -13.50 -4.34 -6.88
C ILE A 87 -12.17 -3.80 -7.42
N VAL A 88 -12.02 -3.77 -8.75
CA VAL A 88 -10.83 -3.21 -9.39
C VAL A 88 -10.91 -1.69 -9.33
N THR A 89 -9.83 -1.05 -8.85
CA THR A 89 -9.71 0.39 -8.72
C THR A 89 -8.40 0.86 -9.35
N ARG A 90 -8.23 2.17 -9.52
CA ARG A 90 -6.96 2.73 -10.02
C ARG A 90 -5.83 2.65 -9.01
N ASN A 91 -6.13 2.72 -7.72
CA ASN A 91 -5.17 2.71 -6.61
C ASN A 91 -5.91 2.70 -5.26
N THR A 92 -5.16 2.59 -4.16
CA THR A 92 -5.66 2.68 -2.78
C THR A 92 -6.46 3.96 -2.50
N THR A 93 -6.08 5.10 -3.07
CA THR A 93 -6.81 6.37 -2.86
C THR A 93 -8.24 6.28 -3.38
N GLU A 94 -8.44 5.75 -4.60
CA GLU A 94 -9.78 5.52 -5.13
C GLU A 94 -10.54 4.49 -4.31
N ALA A 95 -9.88 3.39 -3.92
CA ALA A 95 -10.47 2.35 -3.10
C ALA A 95 -11.05 2.90 -1.78
N ILE A 96 -10.27 3.71 -1.05
CA ILE A 96 -10.71 4.33 0.21
C ILE A 96 -11.83 5.36 -0.04
N ASN A 97 -11.73 6.19 -1.07
CA ASN A 97 -12.84 7.08 -1.44
C ASN A 97 -14.10 6.30 -1.84
N GLY A 98 -13.94 5.11 -2.42
CA GLY A 98 -15.02 4.18 -2.68
C GLY A 98 -15.70 3.69 -1.40
N ILE A 99 -14.95 3.38 -0.34
CA ILE A 99 -15.52 3.04 0.98
C ILE A 99 -16.28 4.25 1.54
N VAL A 100 -15.67 5.45 1.48
CA VAL A 100 -16.31 6.70 1.95
C VAL A 100 -17.63 6.92 1.24
N SER A 101 -17.64 6.94 -0.07
CA SER A 101 -18.82 7.30 -0.87
C SER A 101 -19.83 6.18 -0.99
N GLY A 102 -19.35 4.93 -1.09
CA GLY A 102 -20.21 3.77 -1.33
C GLY A 102 -20.80 3.18 -0.06
N TRP A 103 -20.13 3.34 1.08
CA TRP A 103 -20.59 2.76 2.34
C TRP A 103 -20.74 3.83 3.45
N ALA A 104 -19.65 4.47 3.87
CA ALA A 104 -19.64 5.28 5.09
C ALA A 104 -20.61 6.46 5.04
N ALA A 105 -20.69 7.15 3.90
CA ALA A 105 -21.61 8.29 3.70
C ALA A 105 -23.10 7.93 3.83
N HIS A 106 -23.45 6.64 3.70
CA HIS A 106 -24.83 6.16 3.80
C HIS A 106 -25.12 5.45 5.13
N ALA A 107 -24.09 4.85 5.73
CA ALA A 107 -24.23 4.02 6.94
C ALA A 107 -24.04 4.81 8.24
N MET A 108 -23.32 5.94 8.21
CA MET A 108 -22.97 6.72 9.40
C MET A 108 -23.90 7.93 9.57
N GLN A 109 -24.10 8.32 10.84
CA GLN A 109 -24.98 9.42 11.23
C GLN A 109 -24.23 10.44 12.09
N PRO A 110 -24.72 11.70 12.19
CA PRO A 110 -24.12 12.71 13.06
C PRO A 110 -23.90 12.21 14.50
N GLY A 111 -22.70 12.37 15.03
CA GLY A 111 -22.29 11.89 16.35
C GLY A 111 -21.68 10.48 16.35
N ASP A 112 -21.72 9.75 15.26
CA ASP A 112 -20.92 8.51 15.12
C ASP A 112 -19.42 8.81 15.11
N VAL A 113 -18.62 7.82 15.49
CA VAL A 113 -17.16 7.94 15.64
C VAL A 113 -16.44 7.16 14.55
N ILE A 114 -15.46 7.79 13.93
CA ILE A 114 -14.41 7.14 13.13
C ILE A 114 -13.13 7.15 13.97
N VAL A 115 -12.52 5.97 14.15
CA VAL A 115 -11.18 5.85 14.72
C VAL A 115 -10.20 5.64 13.57
N THR A 116 -9.16 6.46 13.53
CA THR A 116 -8.02 6.34 12.59
C THR A 116 -6.70 6.54 13.35
N THR A 117 -5.57 6.52 12.65
CA THR A 117 -4.27 6.65 13.32
C THR A 117 -3.45 7.80 12.76
N ILE A 118 -2.45 8.25 13.52
CA ILE A 118 -1.50 9.28 13.08
C ILE A 118 -0.51 8.73 12.03
N LEU A 119 -0.41 7.41 11.87
CA LEU A 119 0.46 6.75 10.90
C LEU A 119 -0.09 6.78 9.47
N GLU A 120 -1.31 7.26 9.28
CA GLU A 120 -2.00 7.12 8.00
C GLU A 120 -1.36 7.95 6.88
N HIS A 121 -1.23 7.32 5.72
CA HIS A 121 -1.03 8.05 4.48
C HIS A 121 -2.23 8.99 4.23
N HIS A 122 -2.00 10.14 3.60
CA HIS A 122 -3.07 11.10 3.29
C HIS A 122 -4.28 10.45 2.58
N SER A 123 -4.07 9.39 1.79
CA SER A 123 -5.15 8.63 1.15
C SER A 123 -6.10 7.95 2.13
N ASN A 124 -5.61 7.57 3.33
CA ASN A 124 -6.40 6.94 4.40
C ASN A 124 -6.65 7.89 5.58
N PHE A 125 -6.38 9.16 5.44
CA PHE A 125 -6.62 10.19 6.45
C PHE A 125 -7.61 11.24 5.94
N VAL A 126 -7.28 11.90 4.83
CA VAL A 126 -8.05 13.03 4.30
C VAL A 126 -9.50 12.66 3.96
N PRO A 127 -9.81 11.52 3.33
CA PRO A 127 -11.20 11.16 3.03
C PRO A 127 -12.07 11.03 4.28
N TRP A 128 -11.54 10.48 5.37
CA TRP A 128 -12.24 10.34 6.64
C TRP A 128 -12.44 11.69 7.33
N GLN A 129 -11.43 12.55 7.32
CA GLN A 129 -11.51 13.92 7.84
C GLN A 129 -12.60 14.71 7.09
N GLN A 130 -12.64 14.61 5.76
CA GLN A 130 -13.63 15.28 4.93
C GLN A 130 -15.06 14.73 5.14
N LEU A 131 -15.20 13.42 5.35
CA LEU A 131 -16.50 12.82 5.68
C LEU A 131 -16.97 13.29 7.06
N ALA A 132 -16.09 13.26 8.06
CA ALA A 132 -16.41 13.66 9.42
C ALA A 132 -16.88 15.13 9.47
N GLU A 133 -16.19 16.02 8.77
CA GLU A 133 -16.57 17.44 8.66
C GLU A 133 -17.97 17.61 8.03
N ARG A 134 -18.23 16.92 6.89
CA ARG A 134 -19.50 17.06 6.14
C ARG A 134 -20.69 16.50 6.89
N GLN A 135 -20.50 15.40 7.63
CA GLN A 135 -21.59 14.68 8.28
C GLN A 135 -21.63 14.86 9.81
N GLN A 136 -20.82 15.75 10.36
CA GLN A 136 -20.73 15.99 11.80
C GLN A 136 -20.39 14.72 12.61
N LEU A 137 -19.44 13.92 12.10
CA LEU A 137 -18.91 12.76 12.79
C LEU A 137 -17.76 13.17 13.70
N GLU A 138 -17.49 12.37 14.73
CA GLU A 138 -16.29 12.50 15.57
C GLU A 138 -15.15 11.71 14.95
N LEU A 139 -14.00 12.37 14.66
CA LEU A 139 -12.79 11.71 14.16
C LEU A 139 -11.78 11.62 15.31
N LYS A 140 -11.48 10.39 15.77
CA LYS A 140 -10.46 10.10 16.79
C LYS A 140 -9.20 9.58 16.13
N ILE A 141 -8.05 10.16 16.48
CA ILE A 141 -6.75 9.86 15.87
C ILE A 141 -5.85 9.23 16.93
N VAL A 142 -5.58 7.93 16.81
CA VAL A 142 -4.71 7.19 17.72
C VAL A 142 -3.26 7.65 17.52
N PRO A 143 -2.58 8.12 18.58
CA PRO A 143 -1.19 8.55 18.49
C PRO A 143 -0.22 7.37 18.50
N VAL A 144 1.08 7.67 18.30
CA VAL A 144 2.18 6.73 18.48
C VAL A 144 2.99 7.08 19.74
N ASP A 145 3.75 6.11 20.23
CA ASP A 145 4.77 6.29 21.24
C ASP A 145 6.07 6.91 20.63
N GLU A 146 7.08 7.11 21.48
CA GLU A 146 8.39 7.64 21.07
C GLU A 146 9.12 6.74 20.07
N GLN A 147 8.80 5.44 20.02
CA GLN A 147 9.33 4.46 19.10
C GLN A 147 8.52 4.37 17.79
N GLY A 148 7.47 5.18 17.62
CA GLY A 148 6.61 5.16 16.44
C GLY A 148 5.67 3.94 16.36
N ARG A 149 5.36 3.29 17.49
CA ARG A 149 4.36 2.23 17.62
C ARG A 149 3.03 2.84 18.03
N LEU A 150 1.93 2.31 17.50
CA LEU A 150 0.60 2.76 17.90
C LEU A 150 0.34 2.53 19.40
N GLN A 151 -0.33 3.47 20.04
CA GLN A 151 -0.85 3.30 21.40
C GLN A 151 -2.06 2.36 21.36
N MET A 152 -1.77 1.06 21.46
CA MET A 152 -2.75 -0.01 21.25
C MET A 152 -3.90 0.02 22.25
N ASP A 153 -3.62 0.35 23.53
CA ASP A 153 -4.64 0.46 24.58
C ASP A 153 -5.68 1.53 24.21
N GLN A 154 -5.21 2.68 23.71
CA GLN A 154 -6.08 3.76 23.26
C GLN A 154 -6.90 3.39 22.03
N LEU A 155 -6.31 2.65 21.07
CA LEU A 155 -7.02 2.13 19.90
C LEU A 155 -8.14 1.20 20.32
N LEU A 156 -7.86 0.23 21.19
CA LEU A 156 -8.82 -0.74 21.67
C LEU A 156 -9.93 -0.09 22.51
N GLU A 157 -9.60 0.85 23.39
CA GLU A 157 -10.57 1.62 24.16
C GLU A 157 -11.56 2.35 23.23
N TRP A 158 -11.07 3.05 22.22
CA TRP A 158 -11.93 3.82 21.32
C TRP A 158 -12.73 2.92 20.35
N ALA A 159 -12.18 1.79 19.95
CA ALA A 159 -12.89 0.82 19.13
C ALA A 159 -14.09 0.16 19.85
N GLN A 160 -14.10 0.18 21.20
CA GLN A 160 -15.20 -0.33 22.03
C GLN A 160 -16.34 0.69 22.20
N ASP A 161 -16.15 1.99 21.92
CA ASP A 161 -17.21 2.98 21.98
C ASP A 161 -18.38 2.55 21.09
N PRO A 162 -19.62 2.40 21.60
CA PRO A 162 -20.79 1.99 20.79
C PRO A 162 -21.09 2.90 19.61
N ARG A 163 -20.62 4.17 19.68
CA ARG A 163 -20.71 5.13 18.58
C ARG A 163 -19.64 4.91 17.52
N CYS A 164 -18.59 4.13 17.82
CA CYS A 164 -17.54 3.82 16.84
C CYS A 164 -18.11 2.87 15.77
N LYS A 165 -18.24 3.36 14.53
CA LYS A 165 -18.77 2.61 13.39
C LYS A 165 -17.69 2.18 12.43
N LEU A 166 -16.54 2.86 12.44
CA LEU A 166 -15.43 2.57 11.55
C LEU A 166 -14.10 2.70 12.27
N LEU A 167 -13.24 1.70 12.12
CA LEU A 167 -11.81 1.74 12.36
C LEU A 167 -11.09 1.71 11.00
N ALA A 168 -10.38 2.80 10.67
CA ALA A 168 -9.61 2.93 9.44
C ALA A 168 -8.13 3.06 9.77
N LEU A 169 -7.31 2.08 9.34
CA LEU A 169 -5.89 2.05 9.69
C LEU A 169 -5.02 1.43 8.59
N SER A 170 -3.75 1.84 8.54
CA SER A 170 -2.73 1.21 7.71
C SER A 170 -2.23 -0.08 8.36
N HIS A 171 -2.09 -1.15 7.56
CA HIS A 171 -1.45 -2.39 8.04
C HIS A 171 0.05 -2.20 8.25
N VAL A 172 0.68 -1.40 7.36
CA VAL A 172 2.10 -1.01 7.46
C VAL A 172 2.21 0.47 7.13
N SER A 173 2.84 1.24 8.02
CA SER A 173 3.10 2.67 7.79
C SER A 173 4.06 2.88 6.62
N ASN A 174 3.67 3.72 5.68
CA ASN A 174 4.53 4.10 4.57
C ASN A 174 5.69 5.04 4.96
N ALA A 175 5.59 5.71 6.11
CA ALA A 175 6.63 6.61 6.62
C ALA A 175 7.65 5.87 7.49
N LEU A 176 7.17 5.13 8.49
CA LEU A 176 8.01 4.50 9.51
C LEU A 176 8.28 3.01 9.25
N GLY A 177 7.49 2.38 8.37
CA GLY A 177 7.49 0.93 8.22
C GLY A 177 6.80 0.18 9.37
N THR A 178 6.31 0.86 10.40
CA THR A 178 5.62 0.26 11.55
C THR A 178 4.51 -0.68 11.08
N GLN A 179 4.56 -1.95 11.51
CA GLN A 179 3.53 -2.94 11.25
C GLN A 179 2.51 -2.96 12.38
N VAL A 180 1.23 -2.84 12.04
CA VAL A 180 0.11 -3.04 12.97
C VAL A 180 -0.24 -4.53 13.03
N PRO A 181 -0.28 -5.17 14.21
CA PRO A 181 -0.50 -6.61 14.35
C PRO A 181 -2.00 -6.96 14.24
N LEU A 182 -2.56 -6.90 13.01
CA LEU A 182 -3.99 -7.11 12.75
C LEU A 182 -4.48 -8.46 13.27
N GLU A 183 -3.66 -9.51 13.17
CA GLU A 183 -4.00 -10.85 13.62
C GLU A 183 -4.24 -10.94 15.15
N LYS A 184 -3.69 -9.98 15.90
CA LYS A 184 -3.89 -9.89 17.37
C LYS A 184 -5.08 -9.00 17.71
N ILE A 185 -5.18 -7.82 17.08
CA ILE A 185 -6.17 -6.81 17.48
C ILE A 185 -7.57 -7.04 16.91
N VAL A 186 -7.67 -7.58 15.68
CA VAL A 186 -9.00 -7.77 15.05
C VAL A 186 -9.86 -8.75 15.81
N PRO A 187 -9.38 -9.92 16.28
CA PRO A 187 -10.18 -10.82 17.11
C PRO A 187 -10.67 -10.20 18.41
N GLU A 188 -9.85 -9.38 19.07
CA GLU A 188 -10.23 -8.67 20.28
C GLU A 188 -11.34 -7.63 20.01
N ILE A 189 -11.17 -6.82 18.97
CA ILE A 189 -12.17 -5.84 18.53
C ILE A 189 -13.49 -6.54 18.19
N ARG A 190 -13.45 -7.65 17.44
CA ARG A 190 -14.65 -8.41 17.05
C ARG A 190 -15.39 -8.98 18.23
N THR A 191 -14.69 -9.34 19.31
CA THR A 191 -15.31 -9.82 20.54
C THR A 191 -16.07 -8.74 21.27
N GLN A 192 -15.57 -7.52 21.25
CA GLN A 192 -16.11 -6.39 22.03
C GLN A 192 -17.09 -5.52 21.21
N ASN A 193 -16.83 -5.35 19.92
CA ASN A 193 -17.67 -4.59 18.99
C ASN A 193 -17.77 -5.33 17.64
N PRO A 194 -18.62 -6.38 17.53
CA PRO A 194 -18.74 -7.17 16.31
C PRO A 194 -19.26 -6.39 15.10
N GLU A 195 -20.02 -5.31 15.32
CA GLU A 195 -20.59 -4.48 14.27
C GLU A 195 -19.64 -3.43 13.69
N LEU A 196 -18.54 -3.14 14.39
CA LEU A 196 -17.52 -2.19 13.93
C LEU A 196 -16.99 -2.60 12.56
N LYS A 197 -17.01 -1.70 11.59
CA LYS A 197 -16.38 -1.95 10.29
C LYS A 197 -14.88 -1.61 10.37
N ILE A 198 -14.05 -2.48 9.80
CA ILE A 198 -12.60 -2.34 9.80
C ILE A 198 -12.12 -2.18 8.37
N ALA A 199 -11.58 -0.99 8.06
CA ALA A 199 -10.98 -0.66 6.77
C ALA A 199 -9.46 -0.60 6.90
N VAL A 200 -8.76 -1.38 6.08
CA VAL A 200 -7.30 -1.49 6.12
C VAL A 200 -6.69 -0.93 4.85
N ASP A 201 -5.79 0.05 4.99
CA ASP A 201 -4.86 0.43 3.93
C ASP A 201 -3.72 -0.59 3.86
N GLY A 202 -3.77 -1.42 2.84
CA GLY A 202 -2.81 -2.48 2.56
C GLY A 202 -1.71 -2.09 1.58
N ALA A 203 -1.61 -0.83 1.19
CA ALA A 203 -0.68 -0.40 0.13
C ALA A 203 0.78 -0.78 0.39
N GLN A 204 1.21 -0.83 1.64
CA GLN A 204 2.56 -1.23 2.03
C GLN A 204 2.65 -2.69 2.51
N SER A 205 1.56 -3.31 2.93
CA SER A 205 1.58 -4.72 3.34
C SER A 205 1.44 -5.69 2.16
N ALA A 206 0.62 -5.36 1.18
CA ALA A 206 0.37 -6.20 0.00
C ALA A 206 1.65 -6.68 -0.73
N PRO A 207 2.68 -5.82 -0.94
CA PRO A 207 3.91 -6.24 -1.60
C PRO A 207 4.91 -7.00 -0.71
N HIS A 208 4.78 -6.94 0.63
CA HIS A 208 5.87 -7.30 1.55
C HIS A 208 5.56 -8.47 2.47
N ILE A 209 4.31 -8.66 2.86
CA ILE A 209 3.92 -9.71 3.81
C ILE A 209 2.75 -10.54 3.29
N PRO A 210 2.62 -11.81 3.74
CA PRO A 210 1.43 -12.59 3.43
C PRO A 210 0.18 -11.92 3.98
N VAL A 211 -0.84 -11.77 3.13
CA VAL A 211 -2.16 -11.26 3.54
C VAL A 211 -3.21 -12.28 3.14
N ASN A 212 -4.07 -12.66 4.08
CA ASN A 212 -5.24 -13.48 3.82
C ASN A 212 -6.49 -12.75 4.30
N PHE A 213 -7.21 -12.13 3.37
CA PHE A 213 -8.37 -11.29 3.64
C PHE A 213 -9.47 -12.05 4.41
N SER A 214 -9.74 -13.29 4.01
CA SER A 214 -10.77 -14.12 4.67
C SER A 214 -10.41 -14.43 6.12
N GLN A 215 -9.11 -14.63 6.44
CA GLN A 215 -8.66 -14.96 7.78
C GLN A 215 -8.52 -13.74 8.70
N LEU A 216 -8.17 -12.56 8.14
CA LEU A 216 -8.02 -11.34 8.92
C LEU A 216 -9.33 -10.84 9.54
N ASN A 217 -10.47 -11.29 9.05
CA ASN A 217 -11.80 -10.90 9.55
C ASN A 217 -12.05 -9.38 9.55
N ILE A 218 -11.49 -8.67 8.57
CA ILE A 218 -11.70 -7.24 8.29
C ILE A 218 -12.80 -7.06 7.23
N ASP A 219 -13.34 -5.86 7.09
CA ASP A 219 -14.45 -5.59 6.15
C ASP A 219 -13.96 -5.06 4.81
N PHE A 220 -12.87 -4.27 4.82
CA PHE A 220 -12.30 -3.64 3.63
C PHE A 220 -10.78 -3.75 3.66
N TYR A 221 -10.17 -4.03 2.50
CA TYR A 221 -8.72 -4.00 2.31
C TYR A 221 -8.38 -3.34 0.98
N ALA A 222 -7.71 -2.18 1.02
CA ALA A 222 -7.35 -1.39 -0.14
C ALA A 222 -5.87 -1.55 -0.49
N PHE A 223 -5.53 -1.71 -1.78
CA PHE A 223 -4.15 -1.85 -2.22
C PHE A 223 -3.88 -1.19 -3.57
N SER A 224 -2.60 -0.94 -3.86
CA SER A 224 -2.13 -0.32 -5.12
C SER A 224 -1.15 -1.24 -5.84
N GLY A 225 -1.44 -1.56 -7.09
CA GLY A 225 -0.61 -2.46 -7.90
C GLY A 225 0.81 -1.93 -8.13
N HIS A 226 0.98 -0.62 -8.32
CA HIS A 226 2.29 -0.03 -8.60
C HIS A 226 3.33 -0.20 -7.50
N LYS A 227 2.94 -0.61 -6.28
CA LYS A 227 3.85 -0.93 -5.17
C LYS A 227 4.16 -2.43 -5.09
N MET A 228 3.36 -3.26 -5.73
CA MET A 228 3.51 -4.73 -5.76
C MET A 228 3.91 -5.25 -7.14
N LEU A 229 4.89 -4.60 -7.76
CA LEU A 229 5.52 -4.93 -9.06
C LEU A 229 4.60 -4.74 -10.28
N ALA A 230 3.35 -4.32 -10.09
CA ALA A 230 2.35 -4.15 -11.16
C ALA A 230 2.40 -2.74 -11.77
N PRO A 231 1.71 -2.49 -12.89
CA PRO A 231 1.66 -1.17 -13.51
C PRO A 231 1.02 -0.11 -12.62
N MET A 232 1.25 1.16 -12.95
CA MET A 232 0.49 2.28 -12.40
C MET A 232 -0.95 2.26 -12.94
N GLY A 233 -1.88 2.87 -12.20
CA GLY A 233 -3.27 3.01 -12.64
C GLY A 233 -4.15 1.81 -12.35
N VAL A 234 -3.65 0.78 -11.68
CA VAL A 234 -4.42 -0.38 -11.20
C VAL A 234 -4.16 -0.68 -9.73
N GLY A 235 -5.18 -1.10 -9.05
CA GLY A 235 -5.21 -1.56 -7.66
C GLY A 235 -6.52 -2.25 -7.38
N GLY A 236 -6.86 -2.42 -6.12
CA GLY A 236 -8.11 -3.06 -5.75
C GLY A 236 -8.61 -2.67 -4.37
N LEU A 237 -9.89 -2.88 -4.20
CA LEU A 237 -10.59 -2.88 -2.94
C LEU A 237 -11.21 -4.27 -2.75
N LEU A 238 -10.74 -4.98 -1.73
CA LEU A 238 -11.43 -6.17 -1.26
C LEU A 238 -12.51 -5.74 -0.28
N VAL A 239 -13.71 -6.22 -0.51
CA VAL A 239 -14.88 -5.94 0.32
C VAL A 239 -15.49 -7.26 0.75
N ARG A 240 -15.81 -7.41 2.01
CA ARG A 240 -16.49 -8.61 2.52
C ARG A 240 -17.79 -8.84 1.75
N ASP A 241 -17.97 -10.06 1.28
CA ASP A 241 -19.08 -10.48 0.42
C ASP A 241 -20.45 -10.04 0.96
N GLN A 242 -20.67 -10.13 2.28
CA GLN A 242 -21.92 -9.72 2.93
C GLN A 242 -22.27 -8.24 2.64
N LEU A 243 -21.30 -7.32 2.68
CA LEU A 243 -21.55 -5.90 2.42
C LEU A 243 -21.96 -5.62 0.97
N LEU A 244 -21.50 -6.45 0.05
CA LEU A 244 -21.81 -6.35 -1.37
C LEU A 244 -23.16 -7.01 -1.68
N GLN A 245 -23.43 -8.22 -1.15
CA GLN A 245 -24.65 -9.00 -1.42
C GLN A 245 -25.90 -8.37 -0.79
N GLU A 246 -25.78 -7.84 0.41
CA GLU A 246 -26.89 -7.17 1.12
C GLU A 246 -27.08 -5.71 0.66
N HIS A 247 -26.41 -5.28 -0.41
CA HIS A 247 -26.45 -3.91 -0.92
C HIS A 247 -26.13 -2.83 0.14
N GLN A 248 -25.36 -3.18 1.16
CA GLN A 248 -24.92 -2.22 2.17
C GLN A 248 -23.89 -1.24 1.59
N MET A 249 -23.17 -1.66 0.55
CA MET A 249 -22.27 -0.79 -0.22
C MET A 249 -22.86 -0.48 -1.59
N GLN A 250 -22.89 0.81 -1.95
CA GLN A 250 -23.41 1.32 -3.22
C GLN A 250 -22.28 1.68 -4.17
N PRO A 251 -22.44 1.54 -5.49
CA PRO A 251 -21.49 2.07 -6.46
C PRO A 251 -21.28 3.57 -6.27
N TRP A 252 -20.02 4.01 -6.41
CA TRP A 252 -19.64 5.43 -6.36
C TRP A 252 -19.37 6.05 -7.73
N LEU A 253 -19.31 5.23 -8.77
CA LEU A 253 -19.27 5.63 -10.18
C LEU A 253 -20.42 4.95 -10.91
N PHE A 254 -21.05 5.67 -11.84
CA PHE A 254 -22.18 5.19 -12.62
C PHE A 254 -21.92 5.37 -14.11
N GLY A 255 -22.33 4.37 -14.92
CA GLY A 255 -22.15 4.44 -16.38
C GLY A 255 -22.49 3.13 -17.09
N GLY A 256 -21.96 2.97 -18.29
CA GLY A 256 -22.05 1.71 -19.02
C GLY A 256 -21.20 0.61 -18.38
N GLY A 257 -21.44 -0.63 -18.76
CA GLY A 257 -20.73 -1.80 -18.24
C GLY A 257 -21.40 -2.44 -17.02
N MET A 258 -21.75 -1.67 -16.03
CA MET A 258 -22.29 -2.08 -14.73
C MET A 258 -23.82 -2.26 -14.69
N ILE A 259 -24.51 -1.98 -15.78
CA ILE A 259 -25.99 -1.96 -15.84
C ILE A 259 -26.51 -3.23 -16.52
N ASP A 260 -27.66 -3.69 -16.05
CA ASP A 260 -28.47 -4.73 -16.68
C ASP A 260 -29.47 -4.09 -17.67
N GLN A 261 -30.34 -3.21 -17.17
CA GLN A 261 -31.31 -2.48 -17.98
C GLN A 261 -31.34 -1.00 -17.62
N VAL A 262 -31.59 -0.16 -18.65
CA VAL A 262 -31.80 1.29 -18.50
C VAL A 262 -33.06 1.68 -19.23
N SER A 263 -34.00 2.33 -18.52
CA SER A 263 -35.16 3.01 -19.09
C SER A 263 -35.04 4.52 -18.87
N LEU A 264 -36.01 5.30 -19.35
CA LEU A 264 -36.06 6.73 -19.06
C LEU A 264 -36.28 7.04 -17.56
N GLU A 265 -36.79 6.09 -16.80
CA GLU A 265 -37.23 6.29 -15.41
C GLU A 265 -36.36 5.52 -14.41
N LYS A 266 -35.70 4.41 -14.83
CA LYS A 266 -35.03 3.48 -13.91
C LYS A 266 -33.87 2.77 -14.56
N THR A 267 -32.82 2.56 -13.75
CA THR A 267 -31.66 1.69 -14.06
C THR A 267 -31.68 0.49 -13.12
N THR A 268 -31.40 -0.70 -13.65
CA THR A 268 -31.06 -1.91 -12.88
C THR A 268 -29.59 -2.28 -13.14
N PHE A 269 -28.94 -2.81 -12.11
CA PHE A 269 -27.52 -3.16 -12.17
C PHE A 269 -27.33 -4.66 -12.35
N ILE A 270 -26.21 -5.08 -12.91
CA ILE A 270 -25.84 -6.48 -13.08
C ILE A 270 -25.79 -7.22 -11.74
N ALA A 271 -26.01 -8.53 -11.79
CA ALA A 271 -26.09 -9.37 -10.59
C ALA A 271 -24.74 -9.57 -9.90
N ASP A 272 -23.64 -9.61 -10.66
CA ASP A 272 -22.30 -9.75 -10.06
C ASP A 272 -22.00 -8.58 -9.14
N ALA A 273 -21.71 -8.91 -7.87
CA ALA A 273 -21.59 -7.92 -6.81
C ALA A 273 -20.41 -6.97 -7.03
N ALA A 274 -19.26 -7.46 -7.47
CA ALA A 274 -18.07 -6.63 -7.68
C ALA A 274 -18.13 -5.88 -9.02
N GLU A 275 -18.68 -6.48 -10.07
CA GLU A 275 -18.79 -5.83 -11.38
C GLU A 275 -19.76 -4.66 -11.41
N ARG A 276 -20.72 -4.61 -10.49
CA ARG A 276 -21.54 -3.41 -10.27
C ARG A 276 -20.75 -2.14 -9.98
N PHE A 277 -19.49 -2.26 -9.57
CA PHE A 277 -18.60 -1.13 -9.29
C PHE A 277 -17.67 -0.82 -10.46
N THR A 278 -17.74 -1.57 -11.57
CA THR A 278 -16.92 -1.38 -12.76
C THR A 278 -17.69 -0.56 -13.80
N ALA A 279 -17.66 0.76 -13.66
CA ALA A 279 -18.32 1.67 -14.60
C ALA A 279 -17.39 2.04 -15.77
N GLY A 280 -17.88 1.86 -17.00
CA GLY A 280 -17.12 2.11 -18.24
C GLY A 280 -16.28 0.89 -18.68
N THR A 281 -15.53 1.06 -19.78
CA THR A 281 -14.57 0.04 -20.22
C THR A 281 -13.41 -0.03 -19.23
N PRO A 282 -13.15 -1.18 -18.60
CA PRO A 282 -12.09 -1.30 -17.61
C PRO A 282 -10.69 -1.34 -18.26
N ASP A 283 -9.67 -1.04 -17.48
CA ASP A 283 -8.26 -1.18 -17.90
C ASP A 283 -7.82 -2.65 -17.77
N VAL A 284 -8.14 -3.45 -18.79
CA VAL A 284 -7.83 -4.88 -18.84
C VAL A 284 -6.32 -5.12 -18.84
N ALA A 285 -5.57 -4.34 -19.64
CA ALA A 285 -4.12 -4.50 -19.76
C ALA A 285 -3.41 -4.33 -18.41
N SER A 286 -3.79 -3.32 -17.63
CA SER A 286 -3.21 -3.09 -16.31
C SER A 286 -3.61 -4.19 -15.31
N LEU A 287 -4.84 -4.73 -15.40
CA LEU A 287 -5.26 -5.85 -14.55
C LEU A 287 -4.51 -7.14 -14.89
N VAL A 288 -4.28 -7.43 -16.18
CA VAL A 288 -3.42 -8.53 -16.65
C VAL A 288 -2.00 -8.39 -16.07
N GLY A 289 -1.45 -7.17 -16.12
CA GLY A 289 -0.16 -6.86 -15.49
C GLY A 289 -0.16 -7.05 -13.97
N LEU A 290 -1.23 -6.69 -13.28
CA LEU A 290 -1.38 -6.91 -11.83
C LEU A 290 -1.47 -8.42 -11.51
N ALA A 291 -2.22 -9.18 -12.29
CA ALA A 291 -2.28 -10.64 -12.16
C ALA A 291 -0.90 -11.30 -12.39
N ALA A 292 -0.15 -10.83 -13.38
CA ALA A 292 1.23 -11.29 -13.61
C ALA A 292 2.14 -10.98 -12.42
N ALA A 293 2.01 -9.81 -11.80
CA ALA A 293 2.73 -9.45 -10.58
C ALA A 293 2.36 -10.33 -9.38
N CYS A 294 1.08 -10.64 -9.20
CA CYS A 294 0.61 -11.57 -8.17
C CYS A 294 1.20 -12.97 -8.36
N ARG A 295 1.20 -13.48 -9.59
CA ARG A 295 1.85 -14.77 -9.92
C ARG A 295 3.35 -14.75 -9.63
N TYR A 296 4.04 -13.68 -10.00
CA TYR A 296 5.48 -13.51 -9.73
C TYR A 296 5.78 -13.55 -8.23
N LEU A 297 5.08 -12.76 -7.42
CA LEU A 297 5.23 -12.75 -5.96
C LEU A 297 4.86 -14.11 -5.32
N ARG A 298 3.84 -14.80 -5.85
CA ARG A 298 3.45 -16.14 -5.39
C ARG A 298 4.53 -17.18 -5.66
N VAL A 299 5.19 -17.11 -6.82
CA VAL A 299 6.32 -18.00 -7.16
C VAL A 299 7.50 -17.78 -6.23
N LEU A 300 7.79 -16.52 -5.87
CA LEU A 300 8.81 -16.21 -4.87
C LEU A 300 8.44 -16.71 -3.47
N GLY A 301 7.14 -16.76 -3.18
CA GLY A 301 6.60 -17.12 -1.87
C GLY A 301 6.57 -15.94 -0.90
N MET A 302 5.39 -15.46 -0.52
CA MET A 302 5.24 -14.27 0.33
C MET A 302 5.88 -14.40 1.72
N LYS A 303 6.05 -15.62 2.24
CA LYS A 303 6.81 -15.86 3.49
C LYS A 303 8.29 -15.59 3.30
N ASP A 304 8.85 -15.98 2.15
CA ASP A 304 10.25 -15.72 1.81
C ASP A 304 10.47 -14.24 1.48
N VAL A 305 9.50 -13.56 0.85
CA VAL A 305 9.51 -12.10 0.65
C VAL A 305 9.55 -11.39 2.01
N ALA A 306 8.71 -11.76 2.95
CA ALA A 306 8.70 -11.18 4.30
C ALA A 306 10.00 -11.44 5.07
N ALA A 307 10.58 -12.63 4.93
CA ALA A 307 11.87 -12.96 5.56
C ALA A 307 13.03 -12.14 4.96
N HIS A 308 13.02 -11.95 3.64
CA HIS A 308 13.98 -11.09 2.94
C HIS A 308 13.87 -9.64 3.40
N ASP A 309 12.65 -9.13 3.51
CA ASP A 309 12.37 -7.78 4.00
C ASP A 309 12.89 -7.56 5.42
N GLN A 310 12.60 -8.49 6.33
CA GLN A 310 13.09 -8.44 7.72
C GLN A 310 14.63 -8.47 7.78
N MET A 311 15.28 -9.24 6.90
CA MET A 311 16.73 -9.30 6.80
C MET A 311 17.31 -7.94 6.36
N LEU A 312 16.69 -7.27 5.36
CA LEU A 312 17.12 -5.95 4.88
C LEU A 312 16.87 -4.86 5.91
N VAL A 313 15.68 -4.85 6.55
CA VAL A 313 15.35 -3.90 7.62
C VAL A 313 16.37 -4.00 8.75
N ARG A 314 16.65 -5.21 9.24
CA ARG A 314 17.64 -5.44 10.31
C ARG A 314 19.01 -4.93 9.91
N HIS A 315 19.49 -5.33 8.73
CA HIS A 315 20.79 -4.89 8.24
C HIS A 315 20.87 -3.35 8.12
N ALA A 316 19.81 -2.73 7.60
CA ALA A 316 19.76 -1.27 7.47
C ALA A 316 19.77 -0.55 8.83
N LEU A 317 19.04 -1.06 9.82
CA LEU A 317 19.07 -0.51 11.17
C LEU A 317 20.46 -0.62 11.78
N ASP A 318 21.09 -1.79 11.69
CA ASP A 318 22.42 -2.05 12.24
C ASP A 318 23.49 -1.10 11.65
N VAL A 319 23.52 -0.96 10.30
CA VAL A 319 24.56 -0.15 9.67
C VAL A 319 24.29 1.36 9.73
N LEU A 320 23.01 1.79 9.66
CA LEU A 320 22.64 3.21 9.79
C LEU A 320 22.84 3.72 11.21
N GLN A 321 22.59 2.90 12.23
CA GLN A 321 22.85 3.26 13.64
C GLN A 321 24.35 3.53 13.90
N SER A 322 25.25 2.95 13.10
CA SER A 322 26.69 3.18 13.22
C SER A 322 27.15 4.55 12.65
N VAL A 323 26.28 5.25 11.93
CA VAL A 323 26.57 6.58 11.35
C VAL A 323 26.23 7.66 12.38
N PRO A 324 27.21 8.41 12.94
CA PRO A 324 26.97 9.32 14.06
C PRO A 324 25.98 10.44 13.77
N GLU A 325 25.85 10.86 12.52
CA GLU A 325 24.95 11.92 12.09
C GLU A 325 23.51 11.43 11.84
N VAL A 326 23.26 10.11 11.89
CA VAL A 326 21.95 9.52 11.64
C VAL A 326 21.18 9.32 12.94
N THR A 327 19.91 9.74 12.94
CA THR A 327 18.92 9.39 13.97
C THR A 327 17.84 8.55 13.33
N LEU A 328 17.74 7.28 13.69
CA LEU A 328 16.71 6.37 13.23
C LEU A 328 15.34 6.76 13.79
N ILE A 329 14.30 6.61 12.99
CA ILE A 329 12.91 6.92 13.37
C ILE A 329 12.04 5.67 13.15
N GLY A 330 11.12 5.42 14.07
CA GLY A 330 10.24 4.25 14.06
C GLY A 330 10.83 3.05 14.79
N PRO A 331 10.15 1.89 14.86
CA PRO A 331 10.57 0.74 15.65
C PRO A 331 11.95 0.22 15.26
N THR A 332 12.83 0.04 16.24
CA THR A 332 14.20 -0.49 16.05
C THR A 332 14.45 -1.75 16.87
N GLU A 333 13.63 -2.00 17.89
CA GLU A 333 13.79 -3.12 18.80
C GLU A 333 13.10 -4.38 18.27
N THR A 334 13.68 -5.52 18.59
CA THR A 334 13.09 -6.83 18.34
C THR A 334 12.14 -7.23 19.44
N ASP A 335 11.06 -7.91 19.10
CA ASP A 335 10.23 -8.63 20.06
C ASP A 335 10.91 -9.90 20.57
N ASP A 336 10.26 -10.64 21.48
CA ASP A 336 10.78 -11.91 22.06
C ASP A 336 11.02 -13.00 21.02
N SER A 337 10.40 -12.90 19.84
CA SER A 337 10.63 -13.81 18.71
C SER A 337 11.82 -13.40 17.84
N GLY A 338 12.43 -12.24 18.12
CA GLY A 338 13.49 -11.64 17.34
C GLY A 338 12.98 -10.93 16.08
N LYS A 339 11.67 -10.67 15.95
CA LYS A 339 11.07 -9.90 14.86
C LYS A 339 11.07 -8.42 15.20
N ILE A 340 11.30 -7.57 14.22
CA ILE A 340 11.12 -6.12 14.34
C ILE A 340 9.73 -5.78 13.77
N ASP A 341 8.93 -5.01 14.50
CA ASP A 341 7.61 -4.54 14.02
C ASP A 341 7.75 -3.45 12.95
N ARG A 342 8.56 -3.75 11.94
CA ARG A 342 8.87 -2.87 10.82
C ARG A 342 9.00 -3.66 9.53
N VAL A 343 8.43 -3.13 8.44
CA VAL A 343 8.37 -3.79 7.13
C VAL A 343 8.75 -2.77 6.04
N GLY A 344 9.54 -3.21 5.06
CA GLY A 344 9.74 -2.56 3.76
C GLY A 344 10.57 -1.29 3.77
N SER A 345 10.82 -0.64 4.91
CA SER A 345 11.51 0.65 4.90
C SER A 345 12.14 1.05 6.21
N VAL A 346 13.15 1.93 6.14
CA VAL A 346 13.78 2.60 7.28
C VAL A 346 13.75 4.11 7.05
N ALA A 347 13.18 4.84 8.02
CA ALA A 347 13.19 6.30 8.06
C ALA A 347 14.24 6.81 9.04
N PHE A 348 14.87 7.94 8.70
CA PHE A 348 15.91 8.56 9.52
C PHE A 348 16.00 10.07 9.28
N LEU A 349 16.61 10.76 10.25
CA LEU A 349 17.09 12.14 10.14
C LEU A 349 18.61 12.14 9.98
N TYR A 350 19.14 13.17 9.32
CA TYR A 350 20.58 13.41 9.24
C TYR A 350 20.89 14.76 9.91
N GLN A 351 21.75 14.75 10.92
CA GLN A 351 22.02 15.90 11.76
C GLN A 351 22.65 17.05 10.99
N GLY A 352 22.07 18.24 11.11
CA GLY A 352 22.62 19.49 10.57
C GLY A 352 22.47 19.67 9.05
N VAL A 353 21.81 18.75 8.34
CA VAL A 353 21.55 18.86 6.89
C VAL A 353 20.09 18.56 6.61
N HIS A 354 19.44 19.41 5.82
CA HIS A 354 18.05 19.20 5.46
C HIS A 354 17.86 17.92 4.63
N ALA A 355 16.77 17.17 4.86
CA ALA A 355 16.53 15.87 4.24
C ALA A 355 16.58 15.90 2.70
N HIS A 356 16.12 16.99 2.06
CA HIS A 356 16.20 17.14 0.61
C HIS A 356 17.61 17.27 0.10
N ASP A 357 18.48 18.00 0.82
CA ASP A 357 19.88 18.16 0.44
C ASP A 357 20.63 16.84 0.57
N VAL A 358 20.35 16.07 1.63
CA VAL A 358 20.89 14.71 1.77
C VAL A 358 20.46 13.83 0.60
N ALA A 359 19.16 13.80 0.27
CA ALA A 359 18.63 13.00 -0.84
C ALA A 359 19.25 13.40 -2.19
N GLN A 360 19.49 14.70 -2.42
CA GLN A 360 20.15 15.18 -3.65
C GLN A 360 21.61 14.73 -3.76
N VAL A 361 22.34 14.73 -2.63
CA VAL A 361 23.72 14.19 -2.62
C VAL A 361 23.71 12.68 -2.87
N LEU A 362 22.80 11.93 -2.25
CA LEU A 362 22.66 10.50 -2.46
C LEU A 362 22.33 10.18 -3.92
N ASP A 363 21.40 10.91 -4.56
CA ASP A 363 21.07 10.78 -5.98
C ASP A 363 22.31 10.99 -6.87
N SER A 364 23.13 12.00 -6.58
CA SER A 364 24.41 12.22 -7.30
C SER A 364 25.38 11.03 -7.19
N GLN A 365 25.20 10.16 -6.20
CA GLN A 365 25.95 8.91 -6.03
C GLN A 365 25.25 7.68 -6.62
N GLY A 366 24.10 7.86 -7.28
CA GLY A 366 23.29 6.79 -7.86
C GLY A 366 22.33 6.13 -6.88
N VAL A 367 22.16 6.67 -5.66
CA VAL A 367 21.29 6.11 -4.62
C VAL A 367 19.97 6.89 -4.57
N ALA A 368 18.90 6.26 -5.01
CA ALA A 368 17.55 6.84 -5.02
C ALA A 368 16.84 6.56 -3.70
N VAL A 369 16.62 7.58 -2.90
CA VAL A 369 15.79 7.56 -1.68
C VAL A 369 14.72 8.62 -1.75
N ARG A 370 13.77 8.59 -0.82
CA ARG A 370 12.76 9.65 -0.70
C ARG A 370 13.02 10.55 0.48
N SER A 371 12.78 11.86 0.33
CA SER A 371 12.80 12.84 1.40
C SER A 371 11.48 13.63 1.47
N GLY A 372 11.13 14.11 2.65
CA GLY A 372 9.93 14.91 2.91
C GLY A 372 9.00 14.31 3.97
N HIS A 373 7.71 14.65 3.89
CA HIS A 373 6.69 14.18 4.84
C HIS A 373 6.09 12.81 4.47
N HIS A 374 6.47 12.21 3.36
CA HIS A 374 5.97 10.91 2.86
C HIS A 374 4.43 10.80 2.82
N CYS A 375 3.72 11.92 2.61
CA CYS A 375 2.26 12.01 2.70
C CYS A 375 1.70 11.64 4.09
N THR A 376 2.44 11.94 5.18
CA THR A 376 2.05 11.75 6.58
C THR A 376 2.34 13.03 7.38
N MET A 377 1.84 14.17 6.90
CA MET A 377 2.10 15.48 7.55
C MET A 377 1.67 15.52 9.02
N PRO A 378 0.52 14.95 9.45
CA PRO A 378 0.15 14.94 10.87
C PRO A 378 1.18 14.26 11.77
N LEU A 379 1.76 13.13 11.33
CA LEU A 379 2.83 12.43 12.06
C LEU A 379 4.08 13.30 12.20
N HIS A 380 4.50 13.96 11.12
CA HIS A 380 5.67 14.83 11.12
C HIS A 380 5.47 16.05 12.03
N ALA A 381 4.27 16.65 11.99
CA ALA A 381 3.93 17.78 12.85
C ALA A 381 3.91 17.40 14.36
N ALA A 382 3.41 16.21 14.71
CA ALA A 382 3.37 15.75 16.09
C ALA A 382 4.76 15.52 16.70
N HIS A 383 5.78 15.30 15.87
CA HIS A 383 7.17 15.07 16.31
C HIS A 383 8.14 16.21 15.95
N ASP A 384 7.63 17.35 15.47
CA ASP A 384 8.44 18.50 15.01
C ASP A 384 9.49 18.15 13.92
N TRP A 385 9.21 17.10 13.12
CA TRP A 385 10.07 16.75 11.99
C TRP A 385 9.74 17.58 10.76
N GLN A 386 10.64 18.44 10.34
CA GLN A 386 10.46 19.22 9.11
C GLN A 386 10.39 18.34 7.87
N ALA A 387 11.25 17.33 7.79
CA ALA A 387 11.30 16.34 6.73
C ALA A 387 12.17 15.15 7.18
N THR A 388 11.86 13.95 6.72
CA THR A 388 12.65 12.75 6.98
C THR A 388 13.19 12.17 5.68
N ILE A 389 14.22 11.32 5.77
CA ILE A 389 14.74 10.51 4.66
C ILE A 389 14.22 9.10 4.87
N ARG A 390 13.74 8.47 3.78
CA ARG A 390 13.27 7.07 3.83
C ARG A 390 13.98 6.26 2.75
N ALA A 391 14.66 5.21 3.17
CA ALA A 391 15.11 4.12 2.31
C ALA A 391 14.07 3.00 2.37
N SER A 392 13.61 2.51 1.22
CA SER A 392 12.59 1.46 1.15
C SER A 392 12.97 0.38 0.13
N PHE A 393 12.76 -0.86 0.56
CA PHE A 393 13.26 -2.08 -0.09
C PHE A 393 12.18 -2.78 -0.89
N HIS A 394 12.58 -3.77 -1.68
CA HIS A 394 11.71 -4.75 -2.32
C HIS A 394 12.51 -6.04 -2.61
N VAL A 395 11.89 -7.03 -3.26
CA VAL A 395 12.50 -8.33 -3.58
C VAL A 395 13.83 -8.25 -4.34
N TYR A 396 14.06 -7.16 -5.07
CA TYR A 396 15.30 -6.90 -5.81
C TYR A 396 16.35 -6.12 -5.03
N SER A 397 16.05 -5.65 -3.82
CA SER A 397 17.02 -4.93 -2.99
C SER A 397 17.96 -5.92 -2.29
N THR A 398 19.22 -5.50 -2.09
CA THR A 398 20.26 -6.31 -1.49
C THR A 398 20.91 -5.61 -0.28
N LYS A 399 21.66 -6.35 0.54
CA LYS A 399 22.48 -5.75 1.60
C LYS A 399 23.50 -4.78 1.04
N THR A 400 24.07 -5.09 -0.13
CA THR A 400 25.03 -4.23 -0.82
C THR A 400 24.42 -2.87 -1.19
N ASP A 401 23.13 -2.81 -1.52
CA ASP A 401 22.43 -1.54 -1.77
C ASP A 401 22.37 -0.69 -0.49
N VAL A 402 22.10 -1.33 0.64
CA VAL A 402 22.10 -0.67 1.95
C VAL A 402 23.51 -0.18 2.34
N ASP A 403 24.54 -1.01 2.12
CA ASP A 403 25.93 -0.62 2.37
C ASP A 403 26.37 0.56 1.48
N THR A 404 25.87 0.58 0.23
CA THR A 404 26.11 1.70 -0.71
C THR A 404 25.43 2.98 -0.24
N LEU A 405 24.20 2.89 0.33
CA LEU A 405 23.54 4.04 0.97
C LEU A 405 24.42 4.62 2.09
N VAL A 406 24.95 3.77 2.98
CA VAL A 406 25.80 4.21 4.10
C VAL A 406 27.10 4.85 3.59
N ALA A 407 27.73 4.26 2.57
CA ALA A 407 28.90 4.85 1.93
C ALA A 407 28.60 6.23 1.31
N ALA A 408 27.43 6.38 0.67
CA ALA A 408 26.98 7.65 0.08
C ALA A 408 26.67 8.72 1.16
N LEU A 409 26.20 8.34 2.35
CA LEU A 409 26.01 9.27 3.47
C LEU A 409 27.31 9.90 3.95
N GLN A 410 28.45 9.19 3.82
CA GLN A 410 29.77 9.78 4.10
C GLN A 410 30.11 10.92 3.13
N HIS A 411 29.61 10.86 1.90
CA HIS A 411 29.79 11.94 0.94
C HIS A 411 28.98 13.20 1.34
N VAL A 412 27.80 13.03 1.94
CA VAL A 412 27.04 14.15 2.52
C VAL A 412 27.88 14.91 3.54
N LYS A 413 28.59 14.19 4.42
CA LYS A 413 29.50 14.79 5.40
C LYS A 413 30.62 15.58 4.74
N GLN A 414 31.20 15.09 3.64
CA GLN A 414 32.24 15.81 2.89
C GLN A 414 31.71 17.11 2.28
N VAL A 415 30.50 17.10 1.71
CA VAL A 415 29.90 18.26 1.04
C VAL A 415 29.51 19.35 2.04
N PHE A 416 28.90 19.00 3.18
CA PHE A 416 28.36 19.95 4.14
C PHE A 416 29.26 20.16 5.37
N GLY A 417 30.08 19.20 5.75
CA GLY A 417 30.98 19.30 6.91
C GLY A 417 32.12 20.33 6.75
N THR A 418 32.48 20.68 5.54
CA THR A 418 33.45 21.73 5.25
C THR A 418 32.90 23.15 5.42
N LYS A 419 31.57 23.34 5.40
CA LYS A 419 30.91 24.66 5.57
C LYS A 419 30.79 25.11 7.03
N GLN A 420 30.92 24.23 8.00
CA GLN A 420 30.83 24.58 9.44
C GLN A 420 32.16 25.11 10.01
N ARG A 421 33.23 25.19 9.22
CA ARG A 421 34.54 25.68 9.64
C ARG A 421 34.91 27.07 9.06
N GLN A 422 34.01 27.76 8.43
CA GLN A 422 34.13 29.16 8.04
C GLN A 422 33.05 30.01 8.74
#